data_84b78e90579974947f3f918b4573003d
#
_entry.id   84b78e90579974947f3f918b4573003d
#
_cell.length_a   1.000
_cell.length_b   1.000
_cell.length_c   1.000
_cell.angle_alpha   90.00
_cell.angle_beta   90.00
_cell.angle_gamma   90.00
#
_symmetry.space_group_name_H-M   'P 1'
#
loop_
_entity.id
_entity.type
_entity.pdbx_description
1 polymer ?
#
loop_
_entity_poly.entity_id
_entity_poly.type
_entity_poly.pdbx_seq_one_letter_code
_entity_poly.pdbx_strand_id
1 'polypeptide(L)'
;MVSKICFICVLVLLAVIVTYAQCVSCHKDYTDYHKTAHHLTSRVATRESILGKFDDVLKTAEPELFYRLESRNDGFFQTGVLGTPPDAVSISQRFDFVIGSGRKGQTYLYWGENDQLFQLPVSYWTALGSWVNSPGYGDRTLDFSRPVLPRCLECHASFFEPANSGAVANRYRRTDYVLGVSCERCHGPGEQHIALNSAPNAKPAQQAIVNPAKLPRARQIDLCGLCHAGVGVSKTAPFSFHVGDVLDNYIQFEKPKPDEPLDVHGNQLELLERSKCFQSSNMTCSTCHDVHQPQRDPAFFSDKCLQCHKVQSCGLFPKRGRALAGKCVDCHLPNQDSNVIFSSHDRVRIVPKVRNHWIKIYR
;
A
#
# COMPACT_ATOMS: atom_id res chain seq x y z
N MET A 1 47.97 6.06 20.01
CA MET A 1 47.41 6.24 18.66
C MET A 1 46.16 5.37 18.49
N VAL A 2 45.13 5.59 19.25
CA VAL A 2 43.83 4.91 19.14
C VAL A 2 42.76 5.91 19.59
N SER A 3 42.28 6.76 18.71
CA SER A 3 41.05 7.57 19.01
C SER A 3 40.63 8.46 17.84
N LYS A 4 40.55 7.93 16.61
CA LYS A 4 39.96 8.70 15.47
C LYS A 4 38.98 7.92 14.57
N ILE A 5 38.72 6.66 14.89
CA ILE A 5 37.88 5.83 13.99
C ILE A 5 36.40 5.78 14.43
N CYS A 6 36.09 6.16 15.65
CA CYS A 6 34.72 6.00 16.18
C CYS A 6 33.74 7.14 15.82
N PHE A 7 34.22 8.28 15.31
CA PHE A 7 33.36 9.47 15.08
C PHE A 7 32.69 9.51 13.67
N ILE A 8 33.23 8.74 12.72
CA ILE A 8 32.71 8.78 11.32
C ILE A 8 31.47 7.88 11.16
N CYS A 9 31.38 6.77 11.88
CA CYS A 9 30.22 5.86 11.78
C CYS A 9 28.92 6.40 12.38
N VAL A 10 28.99 7.32 13.34
CA VAL A 10 27.79 7.89 13.97
C VAL A 10 27.13 8.96 13.10
N LEU A 11 27.88 9.63 12.24
CA LEU A 11 27.36 10.68 11.35
C LEU A 11 26.59 10.14 10.14
N VAL A 12 26.88 8.93 9.68
CA VAL A 12 26.19 8.31 8.52
C VAL A 12 24.80 7.80 8.93
N LEU A 13 24.60 7.32 10.15
CA LEU A 13 23.31 6.83 10.65
C LEU A 13 22.28 7.94 10.92
N LEU A 14 22.73 9.16 11.15
CA LEU A 14 21.82 10.31 11.33
C LEU A 14 21.31 10.90 10.00
N ALA A 15 22.04 10.71 8.90
CA ALA A 15 21.67 11.27 7.60
C ALA A 15 20.41 10.63 7.00
N VAL A 16 20.18 9.32 7.19
CA VAL A 16 19.06 8.60 6.59
C VAL A 16 17.71 8.94 7.25
N ILE A 17 17.68 9.30 8.52
CA ILE A 17 16.44 9.66 9.24
C ILE A 17 16.00 11.12 8.97
N VAL A 18 16.90 11.97 8.54
CA VAL A 18 16.67 13.42 8.39
C VAL A 18 16.01 13.78 7.06
N THR A 19 16.16 12.97 6.00
CA THR A 19 15.73 13.31 4.63
C THR A 19 14.21 13.47 4.47
N TYR A 20 13.40 12.70 5.18
CA TYR A 20 11.94 12.79 5.05
C TYR A 20 11.36 14.12 5.58
N ALA A 21 11.81 14.57 6.74
CA ALA A 21 11.35 15.84 7.33
C ALA A 21 11.82 17.06 6.51
N GLN A 22 12.89 16.93 5.73
CA GLN A 22 13.46 18.01 4.93
C GLN A 22 12.60 18.37 3.70
N CYS A 23 11.96 17.39 3.03
CA CYS A 23 11.14 17.69 1.85
C CYS A 23 10.01 18.68 2.18
N VAL A 24 9.22 18.40 3.24
CA VAL A 24 8.08 19.23 3.62
C VAL A 24 8.47 20.56 4.29
N SER A 25 9.72 20.73 4.71
CA SER A 25 10.21 22.00 5.25
C SER A 25 10.27 23.09 4.15
N CYS A 26 10.56 22.70 2.92
CA CYS A 26 10.55 23.56 1.74
C CYS A 26 9.22 23.46 0.95
N HIS A 27 8.69 22.25 0.80
CA HIS A 27 7.47 21.96 0.04
C HIS A 27 6.22 21.96 0.94
N LYS A 28 5.89 23.10 1.52
CA LYS A 28 4.81 23.25 2.53
C LYS A 28 3.42 22.92 2.01
N ASP A 29 3.17 23.05 0.71
CA ASP A 29 1.89 22.71 0.08
C ASP A 29 1.58 21.20 0.11
N TYR A 30 2.59 20.36 0.38
CA TYR A 30 2.47 18.91 0.45
C TYR A 30 2.51 18.32 1.86
N THR A 31 2.33 19.15 2.88
CA THR A 31 2.27 18.70 4.28
C THR A 31 1.17 17.67 4.53
N ASP A 32 0.05 17.74 3.80
CA ASP A 32 -1.05 16.78 3.93
C ASP A 32 -0.76 15.40 3.33
N TYR A 33 0.39 15.21 2.65
CA TYR A 33 0.80 13.91 2.13
C TYR A 33 0.85 12.81 3.22
N HIS A 34 1.24 13.16 4.44
CA HIS A 34 1.26 12.24 5.57
C HIS A 34 -0.12 11.64 5.93
N LYS A 35 -1.23 12.22 5.45
CA LYS A 35 -2.59 11.71 5.61
C LYS A 35 -3.04 10.81 4.45
N THR A 36 -2.23 10.69 3.39
CA THR A 36 -2.58 9.88 2.21
C THR A 36 -2.48 8.38 2.50
N ALA A 37 -3.20 7.58 1.71
CA ALA A 37 -3.11 6.13 1.81
C ALA A 37 -1.72 5.60 1.43
N HIS A 38 -0.99 6.29 0.55
CA HIS A 38 0.37 5.95 0.19
C HIS A 38 1.32 6.08 1.38
N HIS A 39 1.33 7.24 2.04
CA HIS A 39 2.16 7.43 3.23
C HIS A 39 1.80 6.47 4.36
N LEU A 40 0.50 6.25 4.55
CA LEU A 40 -0.02 5.41 5.63
C LEU A 40 -0.05 3.91 5.30
N THR A 41 0.54 3.47 4.18
CA THR A 41 0.46 2.07 3.75
C THR A 41 1.27 1.12 4.62
N SER A 42 2.33 1.59 5.29
CA SER A 42 2.97 0.87 6.41
C SER A 42 3.49 1.83 7.47
N ARG A 43 3.48 1.39 8.75
CA ARG A 43 3.89 2.18 9.92
C ARG A 43 4.36 1.27 11.03
N VAL A 44 5.14 1.81 11.97
CA VAL A 44 5.42 1.13 13.23
C VAL A 44 4.10 0.91 13.98
N ALA A 45 3.95 -0.25 14.58
CA ALA A 45 2.78 -0.59 15.38
C ALA A 45 2.82 0.15 16.74
N THR A 46 1.96 1.15 16.87
CA THR A 46 1.72 1.92 18.10
C THR A 46 0.22 1.95 18.39
N ARG A 47 -0.17 2.43 19.57
CA ARG A 47 -1.59 2.56 19.91
C ARG A 47 -2.34 3.46 18.91
N GLU A 48 -1.69 4.51 18.44
CA GLU A 48 -2.26 5.49 17.50
C GLU A 48 -2.35 4.92 16.08
N SER A 49 -1.45 4.02 15.70
CA SER A 49 -1.41 3.44 14.36
C SER A 49 -2.33 2.24 14.19
N ILE A 50 -2.62 1.51 15.27
CA ILE A 50 -3.50 0.32 15.28
C ILE A 50 -4.96 0.75 15.48
N LEU A 51 -5.84 0.38 14.55
CA LEU A 51 -7.26 0.73 14.63
C LEU A 51 -8.06 -0.20 15.55
N GLY A 52 -7.66 -1.46 15.67
CA GLY A 52 -8.36 -2.44 16.47
C GLY A 52 -8.31 -2.15 17.96
N LYS A 53 -9.32 -2.60 18.68
CA LYS A 53 -9.36 -2.57 20.15
C LYS A 53 -8.60 -3.77 20.69
N PHE A 54 -7.92 -3.56 21.80
CA PHE A 54 -7.24 -4.64 22.54
C PHE A 54 -8.11 -5.12 23.70
N ASP A 55 -7.65 -6.18 24.36
CA ASP A 55 -8.37 -6.94 25.38
C ASP A 55 -9.66 -7.56 24.79
N ASP A 56 -9.52 -8.03 23.52
CA ASP A 56 -10.58 -8.61 22.70
C ASP A 56 -10.19 -10.03 22.27
N VAL A 57 -11.19 -10.81 21.87
CA VAL A 57 -11.03 -12.21 21.46
C VAL A 57 -11.71 -12.43 20.10
N LEU A 58 -10.93 -12.87 19.13
CA LEU A 58 -11.45 -13.37 17.86
C LEU A 58 -11.66 -14.88 17.98
N LYS A 59 -12.90 -15.34 17.92
CA LYS A 59 -13.25 -16.77 17.76
C LYS A 59 -13.21 -17.14 16.29
N THR A 60 -12.71 -18.35 16.00
CA THR A 60 -12.66 -18.86 14.63
C THR A 60 -13.77 -19.88 14.34
N ALA A 61 -13.81 -20.43 13.14
CA ALA A 61 -14.74 -21.51 12.80
C ALA A 61 -14.38 -22.84 13.52
N GLU A 62 -13.09 -23.02 13.89
CA GLU A 62 -12.66 -24.10 14.76
C GLU A 62 -12.96 -23.75 16.22
N PRO A 63 -13.82 -24.50 16.92
CA PRO A 63 -14.24 -24.16 18.29
C PRO A 63 -13.10 -24.06 19.30
N GLU A 64 -12.03 -24.79 19.07
CA GLU A 64 -10.86 -24.84 19.97
C GLU A 64 -9.78 -23.82 19.58
N LEU A 65 -9.92 -23.08 18.46
CA LEU A 65 -8.99 -22.06 18.01
C LEU A 65 -9.57 -20.67 18.21
N PHE A 66 -8.85 -19.85 18.96
CA PHE A 66 -9.18 -18.44 19.13
C PHE A 66 -7.92 -17.60 19.25
N TYR A 67 -8.05 -16.29 19.02
CA TYR A 67 -6.97 -15.32 19.15
C TYR A 67 -7.33 -14.26 20.18
N ARG A 68 -6.41 -13.99 21.10
CA ARG A 68 -6.48 -12.84 22.02
C ARG A 68 -5.67 -11.69 21.43
N LEU A 69 -6.24 -10.50 21.45
CA LEU A 69 -5.64 -9.25 21.04
C LEU A 69 -5.33 -8.48 22.33
N GLU A 70 -4.07 -8.46 22.73
CA GLU A 70 -3.68 -8.06 24.09
C GLU A 70 -2.83 -6.82 24.08
N SER A 71 -3.11 -5.90 25.02
CA SER A 71 -2.23 -4.79 25.36
C SER A 71 -1.43 -5.18 26.61
N ARG A 72 -0.11 -5.16 26.50
CA ARG A 72 0.83 -5.47 27.60
C ARG A 72 1.76 -4.29 27.82
N ASN A 73 2.51 -4.27 28.93
CA ASN A 73 3.41 -3.18 29.28
C ASN A 73 4.49 -2.92 28.22
N ASP A 74 4.88 -3.95 27.47
CA ASP A 74 5.95 -3.93 26.47
C ASP A 74 5.43 -3.87 25.01
N GLY A 75 4.12 -3.74 24.79
CA GLY A 75 3.54 -3.59 23.48
C GLY A 75 2.19 -4.26 23.26
N PHE A 76 1.88 -4.54 22.02
CA PHE A 76 0.63 -5.16 21.57
C PHE A 76 0.92 -6.54 21.01
N PHE A 77 0.03 -7.49 21.31
CA PHE A 77 0.26 -8.91 20.99
C PHE A 77 -0.98 -9.58 20.40
N GLN A 78 -0.73 -10.52 19.48
CA GLN A 78 -1.68 -11.56 19.10
C GLN A 78 -1.25 -12.87 19.76
N THR A 79 -2.12 -13.46 20.56
CA THR A 79 -1.91 -14.78 21.13
C THR A 79 -2.96 -15.73 20.58
N GLY A 80 -2.54 -16.63 19.69
CA GLY A 80 -3.38 -17.73 19.22
C GLY A 80 -3.33 -18.88 20.21
N VAL A 81 -4.48 -19.48 20.50
CA VAL A 81 -4.65 -20.65 21.39
C VAL A 81 -5.42 -21.71 20.65
N LEU A 82 -4.89 -22.93 20.63
CA LEU A 82 -5.54 -24.11 20.04
C LEU A 82 -5.65 -25.23 21.10
N GLY A 83 -6.83 -25.77 21.27
CA GLY A 83 -7.14 -26.83 22.22
C GLY A 83 -7.63 -26.30 23.58
N THR A 84 -7.86 -27.22 24.47
CA THR A 84 -8.34 -26.99 25.85
C THR A 84 -7.28 -27.39 26.88
N PRO A 85 -7.14 -26.67 28.01
CA PRO A 85 -6.23 -27.08 29.08
C PRO A 85 -6.50 -28.49 29.57
N PRO A 86 -5.47 -29.31 29.94
CA PRO A 86 -4.04 -28.89 30.03
C PRO A 86 -3.27 -28.93 28.70
N ASP A 87 -3.83 -29.48 27.63
CA ASP A 87 -3.11 -29.76 26.36
C ASP A 87 -3.16 -28.62 25.35
N ALA A 88 -3.65 -27.44 25.76
CA ALA A 88 -3.72 -26.29 24.88
C ALA A 88 -2.33 -25.78 24.45
N VAL A 89 -2.15 -25.56 23.13
CA VAL A 89 -0.97 -24.95 22.55
C VAL A 89 -1.22 -23.46 22.34
N SER A 90 -0.27 -22.61 22.68
CA SER A 90 -0.38 -21.18 22.45
C SER A 90 0.89 -20.60 21.79
N ILE A 91 0.69 -19.66 20.87
CA ILE A 91 1.74 -18.87 20.22
C ILE A 91 1.38 -17.40 20.39
N SER A 92 2.31 -16.61 20.92
CA SER A 92 2.15 -15.17 21.13
C SER A 92 3.20 -14.42 20.36
N GLN A 93 2.77 -13.45 19.52
CA GLN A 93 3.66 -12.61 18.74
C GLN A 93 3.29 -11.15 18.88
N ARG A 94 4.32 -10.28 18.89
CA ARG A 94 4.18 -8.83 19.00
C ARG A 94 3.75 -8.23 17.66
N PHE A 95 3.00 -7.14 17.71
CA PHE A 95 2.81 -6.26 16.56
C PHE A 95 4.03 -5.36 16.39
N ASP A 96 4.79 -5.53 15.32
CA ASP A 96 5.91 -4.64 15.00
C ASP A 96 5.53 -3.61 13.94
N PHE A 97 4.76 -4.02 12.91
CA PHE A 97 4.31 -3.13 11.86
C PHE A 97 2.81 -3.26 11.56
N VAL A 98 2.25 -2.13 11.17
CA VAL A 98 0.91 -2.02 10.58
C VAL A 98 1.06 -1.90 9.08
N ILE A 99 0.38 -2.75 8.33
CA ILE A 99 0.26 -2.69 6.87
C ILE A 99 -1.16 -2.31 6.49
N GLY A 100 -1.28 -1.32 5.60
CA GLY A 100 -2.55 -0.75 5.18
C GLY A 100 -2.88 0.56 5.88
N SER A 101 -3.42 1.50 5.12
CA SER A 101 -3.78 2.85 5.59
C SER A 101 -4.94 2.87 6.59
N GLY A 102 -5.61 1.74 6.81
CA GLY A 102 -6.83 1.67 7.60
C GLY A 102 -8.10 2.01 6.82
N ARG A 103 -8.01 2.42 5.55
CA ARG A 103 -9.20 2.76 4.75
C ARG A 103 -10.13 1.56 4.52
N LYS A 104 -9.57 0.37 4.29
CA LYS A 104 -10.31 -0.88 4.13
C LYS A 104 -10.09 -1.80 5.33
N GLY A 105 -8.86 -1.83 5.81
CA GLY A 105 -8.42 -2.63 6.93
C GLY A 105 -6.95 -2.43 7.19
N GLN A 106 -6.46 -3.19 8.14
CA GLN A 106 -5.05 -3.29 8.50
C GLN A 106 -4.68 -4.75 8.71
N THR A 107 -3.55 -5.18 8.17
CA THR A 107 -2.87 -6.40 8.58
C THR A 107 -1.61 -6.02 9.35
N TYR A 108 -0.99 -6.98 10.01
CA TYR A 108 0.10 -6.70 10.92
C TYR A 108 1.25 -7.67 10.69
N LEU A 109 2.47 -7.18 10.91
CA LEU A 109 3.68 -7.98 10.76
C LEU A 109 4.42 -8.02 12.09
N TYR A 110 5.22 -9.07 12.25
CA TYR A 110 6.11 -9.24 13.39
C TYR A 110 7.48 -9.76 12.97
N TRP A 111 8.49 -9.36 13.72
CA TRP A 111 9.83 -9.89 13.59
C TRP A 111 9.94 -11.24 14.30
N GLY A 112 10.16 -12.29 13.52
CA GLY A 112 10.55 -13.58 14.04
C GLY A 112 12.04 -13.68 14.35
N GLU A 113 12.52 -14.89 14.55
CA GLU A 113 13.94 -15.16 14.75
C GLU A 113 14.73 -14.89 13.46
N ASN A 114 16.06 -14.71 13.62
CA ASN A 114 17.00 -14.57 12.50
C ASN A 114 16.62 -13.48 11.49
N ASP A 115 16.02 -12.37 11.96
CA ASP A 115 15.62 -11.22 11.13
C ASP A 115 14.59 -11.55 10.05
N GLN A 116 13.80 -12.60 10.26
CA GLN A 116 12.68 -12.96 9.41
C GLN A 116 11.45 -12.11 9.75
N LEU A 117 10.71 -11.73 8.71
CA LEU A 117 9.48 -10.95 8.85
C LEU A 117 8.27 -11.83 8.46
N PHE A 118 7.28 -11.89 9.32
CA PHE A 118 6.08 -12.70 9.14
C PHE A 118 4.81 -11.85 9.28
N GLN A 119 3.74 -12.32 8.63
CA GLN A 119 2.41 -11.75 8.78
C GLN A 119 1.70 -12.38 9.97
N LEU A 120 1.00 -11.57 10.76
CA LEU A 120 0.13 -12.03 11.84
C LEU A 120 -1.20 -12.57 11.31
N PRO A 121 -1.77 -13.62 11.96
CA PRO A 121 -2.98 -14.29 11.48
C PRO A 121 -4.27 -13.49 11.64
N VAL A 122 -4.28 -12.40 12.44
CA VAL A 122 -5.47 -11.56 12.63
C VAL A 122 -5.26 -10.17 12.06
N SER A 123 -6.24 -9.69 11.30
CA SER A 123 -6.33 -8.37 10.68
C SER A 123 -7.51 -7.59 11.27
N TYR A 124 -7.51 -6.27 11.07
CA TYR A 124 -8.65 -5.42 11.39
C TYR A 124 -9.39 -5.02 10.12
N TRP A 125 -10.72 -5.17 10.10
CA TRP A 125 -11.56 -4.83 8.96
C TRP A 125 -12.39 -3.60 9.27
N THR A 126 -12.07 -2.50 8.61
CA THR A 126 -12.64 -1.17 8.93
C THR A 126 -14.15 -1.10 8.73
N ALA A 127 -14.66 -1.75 7.67
CA ALA A 127 -16.11 -1.73 7.40
C ALA A 127 -16.94 -2.47 8.45
N LEU A 128 -16.34 -3.45 9.14
CA LEU A 128 -16.98 -4.17 10.27
C LEU A 128 -16.67 -3.52 11.62
N GLY A 129 -15.59 -2.73 11.70
CA GLY A 129 -15.09 -2.23 12.97
C GLY A 129 -14.58 -3.35 13.89
N SER A 130 -14.10 -4.46 13.33
CA SER A 130 -13.79 -5.69 14.05
C SER A 130 -12.52 -6.37 13.58
N TRP A 131 -11.96 -7.20 14.45
CA TRP A 131 -10.91 -8.15 14.14
C TRP A 131 -11.47 -9.30 13.30
N VAL A 132 -10.66 -9.79 12.37
CA VAL A 132 -11.01 -10.86 11.44
C VAL A 132 -9.76 -11.69 11.14
N ASN A 133 -9.89 -12.89 10.60
CA ASN A 133 -8.73 -13.61 10.08
C ASN A 133 -8.05 -12.79 8.97
N SER A 134 -6.73 -12.79 8.95
CA SER A 134 -5.99 -12.15 7.87
C SER A 134 -6.30 -12.82 6.53
N PRO A 135 -6.43 -12.06 5.43
CA PRO A 135 -6.68 -12.64 4.12
C PRO A 135 -5.71 -13.76 3.79
N GLY A 136 -6.25 -14.91 3.38
CA GLY A 136 -5.48 -16.11 3.05
C GLY A 136 -5.02 -16.94 4.23
N TYR A 137 -5.34 -16.58 5.47
CA TYR A 137 -5.22 -17.49 6.62
C TYR A 137 -6.47 -18.36 6.75
N GLY A 138 -6.22 -19.65 7.03
CA GLY A 138 -7.29 -20.55 7.41
C GLY A 138 -7.80 -20.23 8.82
N ASP A 139 -9.07 -20.53 9.05
CA ASP A 139 -9.72 -20.35 10.36
C ASP A 139 -9.74 -21.63 11.21
N ARG A 140 -8.92 -22.63 10.83
CA ARG A 140 -8.83 -23.95 11.49
C ARG A 140 -7.43 -24.31 11.96
N THR A 141 -6.42 -23.51 11.66
CA THR A 141 -5.02 -23.82 11.92
C THR A 141 -4.36 -22.68 12.68
N LEU A 142 -3.70 -23.02 13.78
CA LEU A 142 -2.84 -22.08 14.50
C LEU A 142 -1.54 -21.89 13.71
N ASP A 143 -1.49 -20.84 12.90
CA ASP A 143 -0.35 -20.54 12.01
C ASP A 143 0.13 -19.09 12.17
N PHE A 144 1.43 -18.95 12.46
CA PHE A 144 2.14 -17.67 12.53
C PHE A 144 3.33 -17.62 11.56
N SER A 145 3.42 -18.58 10.64
CA SER A 145 4.64 -18.81 9.85
C SER A 145 4.58 -18.21 8.44
N ARG A 146 3.56 -17.42 8.09
CA ARG A 146 3.46 -16.84 6.76
C ARG A 146 4.55 -15.81 6.50
N PRO A 147 5.51 -16.08 5.58
CA PRO A 147 6.60 -15.16 5.31
C PRO A 147 6.13 -13.91 4.54
N VAL A 148 6.70 -12.77 4.87
CA VAL A 148 6.51 -11.53 4.12
C VAL A 148 7.62 -11.42 3.08
N LEU A 149 7.25 -11.60 1.82
CA LEU A 149 8.20 -11.57 0.70
C LEU A 149 8.53 -10.13 0.28
N PRO A 150 9.68 -9.88 -0.34
CA PRO A 150 10.07 -8.54 -0.79
C PRO A 150 9.01 -7.88 -1.69
N ARG A 151 8.40 -8.64 -2.59
CA ARG A 151 7.37 -8.11 -3.49
C ARG A 151 6.14 -7.53 -2.75
N CYS A 152 5.79 -8.07 -1.57
CA CYS A 152 4.75 -7.49 -0.73
C CYS A 152 5.16 -6.09 -0.24
N LEU A 153 6.42 -5.96 0.20
CA LEU A 153 6.96 -4.73 0.76
C LEU A 153 7.21 -3.66 -0.32
N GLU A 154 7.54 -4.04 -1.55
CA GLU A 154 7.71 -3.08 -2.66
C GLU A 154 6.46 -2.24 -2.94
N CYS A 155 5.26 -2.76 -2.64
CA CYS A 155 4.00 -2.03 -2.75
C CYS A 155 3.60 -1.32 -1.44
N HIS A 156 4.06 -1.83 -0.30
CA HIS A 156 3.62 -1.34 1.01
C HIS A 156 4.65 -0.52 1.77
N ALA A 157 5.89 -0.43 1.28
CA ALA A 157 6.96 0.37 1.87
C ALA A 157 7.81 1.03 0.77
N SER A 158 8.61 2.00 1.14
CA SER A 158 9.59 2.60 0.22
C SER A 158 10.83 1.73 0.08
N PHE A 159 11.25 1.10 1.17
CA PHE A 159 12.45 0.27 1.18
C PHE A 159 12.45 -0.72 2.35
N PHE A 160 13.05 -1.87 2.14
CA PHE A 160 13.52 -2.82 3.14
C PHE A 160 14.79 -3.47 2.61
N GLU A 161 15.89 -3.35 3.36
CA GLU A 161 17.15 -3.97 2.97
C GLU A 161 17.10 -5.49 3.19
N PRO A 162 17.22 -6.32 2.15
CA PRO A 162 17.33 -7.76 2.32
C PRO A 162 18.59 -8.12 3.09
N ALA A 163 18.48 -8.93 4.15
CA ALA A 163 19.63 -9.26 5.00
C ALA A 163 20.63 -10.19 4.32
N ASN A 164 20.20 -10.97 3.32
CA ASN A 164 21.06 -11.84 2.50
C ASN A 164 20.42 -12.10 1.13
N SER A 165 21.25 -12.29 0.12
CA SER A 165 20.89 -12.83 -1.20
C SER A 165 20.66 -14.35 -1.21
N GLY A 166 20.49 -14.99 -0.04
CA GLY A 166 20.42 -16.45 0.12
C GLY A 166 19.01 -17.03 0.12
N ALA A 167 18.89 -18.30 0.43
CA ALA A 167 17.70 -19.14 0.27
C ALA A 167 16.45 -18.73 1.09
N VAL A 168 16.53 -17.77 2.03
CA VAL A 168 15.41 -17.34 2.88
C VAL A 168 14.97 -15.95 2.45
N ALA A 169 13.89 -15.91 1.68
CA ALA A 169 13.42 -14.70 0.99
C ALA A 169 12.81 -13.61 1.91
N ASN A 170 12.46 -13.93 3.16
CA ASN A 170 11.80 -13.00 4.08
C ASN A 170 12.72 -12.50 5.22
N ARG A 171 14.04 -12.41 4.96
CA ARG A 171 15.01 -11.86 5.91
C ARG A 171 15.39 -10.44 5.54
N TYR A 172 15.30 -9.52 6.50
CA TYR A 172 15.58 -8.10 6.31
C TYR A 172 16.42 -7.54 7.45
N ARG A 173 17.18 -6.49 7.20
CA ARG A 173 17.88 -5.76 8.25
C ARG A 173 16.88 -4.96 9.09
N ARG A 174 16.89 -5.18 10.41
CA ARG A 174 15.94 -4.53 11.34
C ARG A 174 16.13 -3.03 11.49
N THR A 175 17.23 -2.50 11.03
CA THR A 175 17.57 -1.06 11.14
C THR A 175 17.51 -0.33 9.81
N ASP A 176 17.20 -1.06 8.69
CA ASP A 176 17.39 -0.51 7.36
C ASP A 176 16.12 -0.70 6.51
N TYR A 177 15.13 0.13 6.81
CA TYR A 177 13.86 0.17 6.11
C TYR A 177 13.24 1.58 6.14
N VAL A 178 12.42 1.88 5.15
CA VAL A 178 11.61 3.10 5.04
C VAL A 178 10.14 2.72 4.88
N LEU A 179 9.36 2.95 5.95
CA LEU A 179 7.94 2.64 5.98
C LEU A 179 7.10 3.67 5.19
N GLY A 180 5.93 3.24 4.74
CA GLY A 180 5.08 4.01 3.87
C GLY A 180 5.69 4.22 2.48
N VAL A 181 4.95 4.82 1.57
CA VAL A 181 5.50 5.32 0.30
C VAL A 181 6.00 6.75 0.56
N SER A 182 7.33 6.94 0.56
CA SER A 182 7.97 8.24 0.77
C SER A 182 7.99 9.07 -0.51
N CYS A 183 8.36 10.34 -0.40
CA CYS A 183 8.54 11.23 -1.54
C CYS A 183 9.54 10.64 -2.56
N GLU A 184 10.64 10.08 -2.05
CA GLU A 184 11.72 9.53 -2.86
C GLU A 184 11.33 8.29 -3.66
N ARG A 185 10.29 7.55 -3.22
CA ARG A 185 9.78 6.40 -3.98
C ARG A 185 9.22 6.81 -5.35
N CYS A 186 8.72 8.04 -5.46
CA CYS A 186 8.15 8.59 -6.69
C CYS A 186 9.05 9.62 -7.35
N HIS A 187 9.90 10.31 -6.58
CA HIS A 187 10.72 11.41 -7.09
C HIS A 187 12.20 11.05 -7.25
N GLY A 188 12.63 9.88 -6.77
CA GLY A 188 14.03 9.49 -6.68
C GLY A 188 14.74 10.16 -5.49
N PRO A 189 16.05 9.87 -5.30
CA PRO A 189 16.84 10.37 -4.18
C PRO A 189 16.87 11.89 -4.12
N GLY A 190 16.58 12.46 -2.95
CA GLY A 190 16.46 13.91 -2.74
C GLY A 190 17.74 14.61 -2.28
N GLU A 191 18.77 13.88 -1.89
CA GLU A 191 19.99 14.45 -1.28
C GLU A 191 20.67 15.53 -2.13
N GLN A 192 20.89 15.24 -3.40
CA GLN A 192 21.52 16.19 -4.31
C GLN A 192 20.60 17.41 -4.57
N HIS A 193 19.28 17.17 -4.68
CA HIS A 193 18.30 18.25 -4.83
C HIS A 193 18.33 19.21 -3.63
N ILE A 194 18.35 18.65 -2.42
CA ILE A 194 18.43 19.44 -1.17
C ILE A 194 19.74 20.23 -1.12
N ALA A 195 20.87 19.57 -1.37
CA ALA A 195 22.18 20.21 -1.34
C ALA A 195 22.27 21.41 -2.31
N LEU A 196 21.80 21.23 -3.54
CA LEU A 196 21.83 22.27 -4.58
C LEU A 196 20.91 23.45 -4.24
N ASN A 197 19.73 23.18 -3.63
CA ASN A 197 18.75 24.24 -3.35
C ASN A 197 18.92 24.90 -1.98
N SER A 198 19.72 24.31 -1.08
CA SER A 198 20.09 24.91 0.22
C SER A 198 21.35 25.79 0.16
N ALA A 199 22.06 25.85 -0.97
CA ALA A 199 23.25 26.66 -1.13
C ALA A 199 22.91 28.16 -1.10
N PRO A 200 23.76 29.04 -0.54
CA PRO A 200 23.49 30.47 -0.43
C PRO A 200 23.22 31.20 -1.75
N ASN A 201 23.67 30.65 -2.87
CA ASN A 201 23.49 31.17 -4.24
C ASN A 201 22.72 30.18 -5.11
N ALA A 202 21.83 29.39 -4.55
CA ALA A 202 21.04 28.41 -5.28
C ALA A 202 20.26 29.10 -6.43
N LYS A 203 20.46 28.62 -7.65
CA LYS A 203 19.63 29.06 -8.80
C LYS A 203 18.31 28.27 -8.71
N PRO A 204 17.15 28.95 -8.81
CA PRO A 204 15.87 28.27 -8.92
C PRO A 204 15.92 27.25 -10.07
N ALA A 205 15.42 26.04 -9.83
CA ALA A 205 15.29 24.99 -10.84
C ALA A 205 16.53 24.12 -11.14
N GLN A 206 17.50 23.98 -10.26
CA GLN A 206 18.45 22.87 -10.38
C GLN A 206 17.75 21.53 -10.05
N GLN A 207 17.43 20.78 -11.11
CA GLN A 207 16.62 19.57 -11.02
C GLN A 207 17.53 18.34 -10.86
N ALA A 208 18.02 18.10 -9.67
CA ALA A 208 18.60 16.81 -9.30
C ALA A 208 17.54 15.86 -8.68
N ILE A 209 16.31 15.95 -9.19
CA ILE A 209 15.17 15.15 -8.74
C ILE A 209 14.19 14.96 -9.90
N VAL A 210 13.51 13.84 -9.96
CA VAL A 210 12.54 13.56 -11.02
C VAL A 210 11.19 14.19 -10.69
N ASN A 211 10.59 14.87 -11.65
CA ASN A 211 9.18 15.23 -11.59
C ASN A 211 8.38 14.26 -12.46
N PRO A 212 7.62 13.31 -11.87
CA PRO A 212 6.89 12.30 -12.63
C PRO A 212 5.94 12.87 -13.67
N ALA A 213 5.35 14.05 -13.45
CA ALA A 213 4.46 14.70 -14.40
C ALA A 213 5.16 15.13 -15.72
N LYS A 214 6.49 15.23 -15.71
CA LYS A 214 7.30 15.56 -16.89
C LYS A 214 7.81 14.32 -17.65
N LEU A 215 7.61 13.13 -17.11
CA LEU A 215 7.99 11.89 -17.77
C LEU A 215 7.07 11.60 -18.98
N PRO A 216 7.54 10.84 -19.97
CA PRO A 216 6.66 10.28 -21.00
C PRO A 216 5.50 9.50 -20.37
N ARG A 217 4.32 9.53 -21.02
CA ARG A 217 3.09 8.85 -20.53
C ARG A 217 3.36 7.42 -20.05
N ALA A 218 4.10 6.64 -20.84
CA ALA A 218 4.42 5.26 -20.47
C ALA A 218 5.17 5.17 -19.13
N ARG A 219 6.15 6.08 -18.89
CA ARG A 219 6.92 6.07 -17.63
C ARG A 219 6.09 6.53 -16.42
N GLN A 220 5.13 7.45 -16.63
CA GLN A 220 4.15 7.80 -15.59
C GLN A 220 3.27 6.60 -15.22
N ILE A 221 2.87 5.82 -16.20
CA ILE A 221 2.06 4.60 -16.01
C ILE A 221 2.89 3.52 -15.31
N ASP A 222 4.13 3.30 -15.73
CA ASP A 222 5.04 2.32 -15.12
C ASP A 222 5.26 2.58 -13.62
N LEU A 223 5.41 3.84 -13.23
CA LEU A 223 5.55 4.21 -11.82
C LEU A 223 4.34 3.77 -10.99
N CYS A 224 3.14 4.00 -11.48
CA CYS A 224 1.91 3.57 -10.80
C CYS A 224 1.71 2.05 -10.89
N GLY A 225 2.04 1.47 -12.05
CA GLY A 225 1.93 0.05 -12.36
C GLY A 225 2.76 -0.83 -11.43
N LEU A 226 3.89 -0.33 -10.91
CA LEU A 226 4.70 -1.06 -9.93
C LEU A 226 3.87 -1.69 -8.81
N CYS A 227 2.83 -1.00 -8.35
CA CYS A 227 1.96 -1.44 -7.26
C CYS A 227 0.50 -1.71 -7.70
N HIS A 228 0.06 -1.16 -8.83
CA HIS A 228 -1.34 -1.17 -9.26
C HIS A 228 -1.60 -1.98 -10.55
N ALA A 229 -0.62 -2.78 -11.02
CA ALA A 229 -0.74 -3.70 -12.15
C ALA A 229 -0.72 -5.19 -11.73
N GLY A 230 -1.19 -5.50 -10.52
CA GLY A 230 -1.11 -6.86 -9.96
C GLY A 230 0.19 -7.11 -9.20
N VAL A 231 0.35 -8.34 -8.72
CA VAL A 231 1.54 -8.71 -7.93
C VAL A 231 2.77 -8.85 -8.81
N GLY A 232 2.66 -9.57 -9.93
CA GLY A 232 3.78 -9.88 -10.83
C GLY A 232 4.89 -10.71 -10.16
N VAL A 233 5.90 -11.05 -10.96
CA VAL A 233 7.11 -11.77 -10.51
C VAL A 233 8.32 -10.88 -10.75
N SER A 234 9.14 -10.66 -9.71
CA SER A 234 10.35 -9.86 -9.82
C SER A 234 11.38 -10.54 -10.72
N LYS A 235 11.95 -9.79 -11.67
CA LYS A 235 13.03 -10.21 -12.58
C LYS A 235 14.40 -9.78 -12.06
N THR A 236 14.44 -8.81 -11.16
CA THR A 236 15.64 -8.16 -10.64
C THR A 236 15.65 -8.19 -9.12
N ALA A 237 16.68 -7.64 -8.50
CA ALA A 237 16.75 -7.48 -7.06
C ALA A 237 15.56 -6.66 -6.54
N PRO A 238 15.05 -6.94 -5.34
CA PRO A 238 13.99 -6.16 -4.73
C PRO A 238 14.36 -4.67 -4.62
N PHE A 239 13.38 -3.80 -4.75
CA PHE A 239 13.51 -2.34 -4.67
C PHE A 239 14.45 -1.69 -5.69
N SER A 240 14.85 -2.41 -6.75
CA SER A 240 15.76 -1.90 -7.78
C SER A 240 15.08 -1.02 -8.85
N PHE A 241 13.73 -1.00 -8.92
CA PHE A 241 13.01 -0.11 -9.84
C PHE A 241 13.15 1.35 -9.43
N HIS A 242 13.57 2.21 -10.37
CA HIS A 242 13.67 3.64 -10.20
C HIS A 242 12.64 4.38 -11.06
N VAL A 243 12.22 5.54 -10.59
CA VAL A 243 11.28 6.39 -11.32
C VAL A 243 11.86 6.78 -12.68
N GLY A 244 11.07 6.55 -13.73
CA GLY A 244 11.48 6.79 -15.12
C GLY A 244 11.97 5.54 -15.87
N ASP A 245 12.18 4.43 -15.16
CA ASP A 245 12.54 3.15 -15.77
C ASP A 245 11.35 2.48 -16.48
N VAL A 246 11.64 1.49 -17.31
CA VAL A 246 10.67 0.60 -17.95
C VAL A 246 10.30 -0.51 -16.96
N LEU A 247 9.08 -0.54 -16.47
CA LEU A 247 8.64 -1.49 -15.44
C LEU A 247 8.80 -2.95 -15.86
N ASP A 248 8.55 -3.27 -17.13
CA ASP A 248 8.70 -4.62 -17.67
C ASP A 248 10.14 -5.19 -17.56
N ASN A 249 11.16 -4.36 -17.36
CA ASN A 249 12.52 -4.83 -17.10
C ASN A 249 12.69 -5.38 -15.68
N TYR A 250 11.83 -5.01 -14.75
CA TYR A 250 11.93 -5.31 -13.31
C TYR A 250 10.90 -6.33 -12.85
N ILE A 251 9.68 -6.23 -13.35
CA ILE A 251 8.55 -7.08 -12.96
C ILE A 251 7.93 -7.71 -14.19
N GLN A 252 7.70 -9.01 -14.14
CA GLN A 252 6.90 -9.72 -15.11
C GLN A 252 5.47 -9.82 -14.59
N PHE A 253 4.55 -9.16 -15.29
CA PHE A 253 3.12 -9.33 -15.05
C PHE A 253 2.55 -10.40 -15.95
N GLU A 254 1.62 -11.19 -15.43
CA GLU A 254 0.81 -12.07 -16.24
C GLU A 254 -0.17 -11.22 -17.06
N LYS A 255 -0.11 -11.35 -18.37
CA LYS A 255 -1.03 -10.61 -19.25
C LYS A 255 -2.36 -11.37 -19.31
N PRO A 256 -3.45 -10.80 -18.77
CA PRO A 256 -4.75 -11.45 -18.82
C PRO A 256 -5.24 -11.54 -20.26
N LYS A 257 -5.99 -12.58 -20.57
CA LYS A 257 -6.68 -12.69 -21.87
C LYS A 257 -7.70 -11.55 -22.01
N PRO A 258 -8.03 -11.11 -23.25
CA PRO A 258 -8.94 -9.98 -23.49
C PRO A 258 -10.28 -10.09 -22.75
N ASP A 259 -10.84 -11.29 -22.67
CA ASP A 259 -12.15 -11.55 -22.06
C ASP A 259 -12.07 -12.14 -20.65
N GLU A 260 -10.87 -12.28 -20.11
CA GLU A 260 -10.66 -12.80 -18.76
C GLU A 260 -11.17 -11.80 -17.73
N PRO A 261 -12.03 -12.22 -16.78
CA PRO A 261 -12.48 -11.36 -15.71
C PRO A 261 -11.31 -11.05 -14.76
N LEU A 262 -10.91 -9.78 -14.71
CA LEU A 262 -9.90 -9.31 -13.76
C LEU A 262 -10.54 -8.98 -12.42
N ASP A 263 -9.85 -9.36 -11.35
CA ASP A 263 -10.25 -8.92 -10.03
C ASP A 263 -10.02 -7.40 -9.88
N VAL A 264 -10.92 -6.76 -9.16
CA VAL A 264 -10.85 -5.30 -8.90
C VAL A 264 -9.74 -4.93 -7.91
N HIS A 265 -9.18 -5.90 -7.20
CA HIS A 265 -8.09 -5.68 -6.26
C HIS A 265 -6.73 -5.84 -6.95
N GLY A 266 -5.92 -4.79 -6.92
CA GLY A 266 -4.56 -4.81 -7.44
C GLY A 266 -4.44 -4.57 -8.96
N ASN A 267 -5.50 -4.75 -9.76
CA ASN A 267 -5.44 -4.67 -11.23
C ASN A 267 -6.03 -3.37 -11.78
N GLN A 268 -5.78 -2.23 -11.10
CA GLN A 268 -6.34 -0.95 -11.53
C GLN A 268 -5.85 -0.54 -12.91
N LEU A 269 -4.58 -0.81 -13.23
CA LEU A 269 -3.99 -0.44 -14.52
C LEU A 269 -4.62 -1.26 -15.66
N GLU A 270 -4.63 -2.58 -15.59
CA GLU A 270 -5.17 -3.46 -16.63
C GLU A 270 -6.67 -3.22 -16.86
N LEU A 271 -7.42 -2.96 -15.79
CA LEU A 271 -8.82 -2.60 -15.89
C LEU A 271 -9.01 -1.25 -16.59
N LEU A 272 -8.16 -0.25 -16.28
CA LEU A 272 -8.20 1.06 -16.92
C LEU A 272 -7.82 0.97 -18.40
N GLU A 273 -6.85 0.15 -18.76
CA GLU A 273 -6.41 -0.07 -20.14
C GLU A 273 -7.50 -0.64 -21.05
N ARG A 274 -8.50 -1.32 -20.49
CA ARG A 274 -9.71 -1.77 -21.22
C ARG A 274 -10.69 -0.63 -21.52
N SER A 275 -10.48 0.56 -20.98
CA SER A 275 -11.39 1.71 -21.12
C SER A 275 -11.12 2.47 -22.41
N LYS A 276 -12.14 2.70 -23.24
CA LYS A 276 -12.01 3.40 -24.52
C LYS A 276 -11.42 4.80 -24.37
N CYS A 277 -11.83 5.56 -23.34
CA CYS A 277 -11.30 6.89 -23.09
C CYS A 277 -9.80 6.88 -22.79
N PHE A 278 -9.31 5.86 -22.04
CA PHE A 278 -7.89 5.71 -21.76
C PHE A 278 -7.07 5.35 -23.02
N GLN A 279 -7.61 4.46 -23.86
CA GLN A 279 -6.97 4.04 -25.10
C GLN A 279 -6.89 5.17 -26.15
N SER A 280 -7.90 6.06 -26.18
CA SER A 280 -8.01 7.15 -27.18
C SER A 280 -7.53 8.51 -26.70
N SER A 281 -6.82 8.59 -25.57
CA SER A 281 -6.33 9.85 -25.00
C SER A 281 -4.93 9.69 -24.40
N ASN A 282 -4.33 10.81 -24.00
CA ASN A 282 -3.07 10.86 -23.28
C ASN A 282 -3.27 10.77 -21.75
N MET A 283 -4.40 10.24 -21.31
CA MET A 283 -4.73 10.07 -19.90
C MET A 283 -3.68 9.22 -19.18
N THR A 284 -3.34 9.65 -17.96
CA THR A 284 -2.54 8.90 -16.98
C THR A 284 -3.33 8.77 -15.68
N CYS A 285 -2.79 8.09 -14.69
CA CYS A 285 -3.42 7.97 -13.37
C CYS A 285 -3.63 9.35 -12.72
N SER A 286 -2.68 10.27 -12.89
CA SER A 286 -2.75 11.63 -12.36
C SER A 286 -3.76 12.55 -13.06
N THR A 287 -4.36 12.11 -14.16
CA THR A 287 -5.52 12.82 -14.76
C THR A 287 -6.71 12.85 -13.77
N CYS A 288 -6.87 11.79 -12.99
CA CYS A 288 -7.96 11.69 -12.02
C CYS A 288 -7.49 11.77 -10.56
N HIS A 289 -6.25 11.35 -10.27
CA HIS A 289 -5.70 11.27 -8.92
C HIS A 289 -4.64 12.33 -8.66
N ASP A 290 -4.80 13.09 -7.57
CA ASP A 290 -3.71 13.82 -6.93
C ASP A 290 -3.17 12.96 -5.78
N VAL A 291 -1.99 12.38 -5.99
CA VAL A 291 -1.38 11.45 -5.02
C VAL A 291 -0.85 12.14 -3.76
N HIS A 292 -0.74 13.47 -3.78
CA HIS A 292 -0.22 14.25 -2.66
C HIS A 292 -1.28 14.59 -1.62
N GLN A 293 -2.57 14.36 -1.93
CA GLN A 293 -3.68 14.71 -1.05
C GLN A 293 -4.62 13.53 -0.80
N PRO A 294 -5.27 13.46 0.37
CA PRO A 294 -6.33 12.49 0.62
C PRO A 294 -7.56 12.82 -0.25
N GLN A 295 -7.90 11.94 -1.18
CA GLN A 295 -9.06 12.10 -2.06
C GLN A 295 -10.06 10.97 -1.83
N ARG A 296 -11.31 11.30 -1.52
CA ARG A 296 -12.36 10.31 -1.22
C ARG A 296 -13.71 10.64 -1.82
N ASP A 297 -13.96 11.88 -2.21
CA ASP A 297 -15.26 12.33 -2.71
C ASP A 297 -15.51 11.81 -4.14
N PRO A 298 -16.56 11.00 -4.39
CA PRO A 298 -16.96 10.58 -5.72
C PRO A 298 -17.26 11.73 -6.67
N ALA A 299 -17.77 12.88 -6.16
CA ALA A 299 -18.05 14.05 -6.96
C ALA A 299 -16.77 14.63 -7.56
N PHE A 300 -15.69 14.74 -6.76
CA PHE A 300 -14.38 15.18 -7.24
C PHE A 300 -13.90 14.36 -8.46
N PHE A 301 -14.02 13.04 -8.39
CA PHE A 301 -13.62 12.17 -9.50
C PHE A 301 -14.60 12.28 -10.70
N SER A 302 -15.88 12.52 -10.44
CA SER A 302 -16.87 12.74 -11.50
C SER A 302 -16.59 14.03 -12.28
N ASP A 303 -16.13 15.08 -11.61
CA ASP A 303 -15.73 16.35 -12.25
C ASP A 303 -14.54 16.16 -13.21
N LYS A 304 -13.63 15.20 -12.94
CA LYS A 304 -12.58 14.84 -13.91
C LYS A 304 -13.14 14.29 -15.22
N CYS A 305 -14.24 13.53 -15.15
CA CYS A 305 -14.92 13.04 -16.36
C CYS A 305 -15.52 14.21 -17.16
N LEU A 306 -16.07 15.21 -16.47
CA LEU A 306 -16.73 16.37 -17.08
C LEU A 306 -15.76 17.35 -17.74
N GLN A 307 -14.45 17.20 -17.56
CA GLN A 307 -13.46 17.94 -18.32
C GLN A 307 -13.43 17.57 -19.82
N CYS A 308 -13.86 16.34 -20.14
CA CYS A 308 -13.94 15.84 -21.53
C CYS A 308 -15.35 15.52 -21.97
N HIS A 309 -16.24 15.13 -21.03
CA HIS A 309 -17.61 14.71 -21.32
C HIS A 309 -18.64 15.77 -20.89
N LYS A 310 -19.74 15.88 -21.64
CA LYS A 310 -20.87 16.71 -21.25
C LYS A 310 -21.89 15.85 -20.49
N VAL A 311 -22.40 16.31 -19.36
CA VAL A 311 -23.41 15.56 -18.57
C VAL A 311 -24.66 15.24 -19.39
N GLN A 312 -25.00 16.12 -20.34
CA GLN A 312 -26.13 15.93 -21.28
C GLN A 312 -26.00 14.71 -22.18
N SER A 313 -24.75 14.23 -22.42
CA SER A 313 -24.50 13.02 -23.19
C SER A 313 -24.81 11.72 -22.44
N CYS A 314 -25.10 11.80 -21.15
CA CYS A 314 -25.53 10.63 -20.37
C CYS A 314 -26.95 10.23 -20.75
N GLY A 315 -27.16 8.94 -21.11
CA GLY A 315 -28.48 8.42 -21.48
C GLY A 315 -29.56 8.56 -20.40
N LEU A 316 -29.16 8.79 -19.13
CA LEU A 316 -30.09 9.06 -18.03
C LEU A 316 -30.39 10.55 -17.85
N PHE A 317 -29.73 11.45 -18.59
CA PHE A 317 -29.90 12.89 -18.43
C PHE A 317 -31.37 13.36 -18.62
N PRO A 318 -32.15 12.84 -19.58
CA PRO A 318 -33.55 13.24 -19.72
C PRO A 318 -34.41 12.95 -18.49
N LYS A 319 -34.03 11.92 -17.69
CA LYS A 319 -34.78 11.52 -16.48
C LYS A 319 -34.24 12.17 -15.20
N ARG A 320 -32.96 12.47 -15.12
CA ARG A 320 -32.29 12.86 -13.84
C ARG A 320 -31.62 14.24 -13.90
N GLY A 321 -31.51 14.84 -15.09
CA GLY A 321 -30.95 16.17 -15.26
C GLY A 321 -29.52 16.33 -14.73
N ARG A 322 -29.21 17.53 -14.26
CA ARG A 322 -27.86 17.91 -13.76
C ARG A 322 -27.43 17.18 -12.48
N ALA A 323 -28.33 16.55 -11.74
CA ALA A 323 -28.00 15.77 -10.54
C ALA A 323 -27.09 14.57 -10.84
N LEU A 324 -26.89 14.22 -12.11
CA LEU A 324 -25.94 13.19 -12.54
C LEU A 324 -24.47 13.64 -12.53
N ALA A 325 -24.18 14.94 -12.55
CA ALA A 325 -22.82 15.45 -12.71
C ALA A 325 -21.85 14.89 -11.66
N GLY A 326 -22.23 14.84 -10.38
CA GLY A 326 -21.39 14.29 -9.32
C GLY A 326 -21.40 12.76 -9.19
N LYS A 327 -22.05 12.02 -10.10
CA LYS A 327 -22.31 10.57 -9.95
C LYS A 327 -21.74 9.70 -11.06
N CYS A 328 -20.90 10.24 -11.92
CA CYS A 328 -20.34 9.50 -13.06
C CYS A 328 -19.61 8.22 -12.61
N VAL A 329 -18.78 8.33 -11.58
CA VAL A 329 -18.00 7.19 -11.08
C VAL A 329 -18.85 6.11 -10.41
N ASP A 330 -20.03 6.44 -9.88
CA ASP A 330 -20.90 5.44 -9.24
C ASP A 330 -21.51 4.48 -10.26
N CYS A 331 -21.72 4.96 -11.50
CA CYS A 331 -22.28 4.17 -12.58
C CYS A 331 -21.21 3.56 -13.50
N HIS A 332 -20.11 4.29 -13.77
CA HIS A 332 -19.11 3.89 -14.76
C HIS A 332 -17.87 3.22 -14.16
N LEU A 333 -17.65 3.36 -12.86
CA LEU A 333 -16.62 2.69 -12.03
C LEU A 333 -17.26 2.13 -10.75
N PRO A 334 -18.22 1.20 -10.84
CA PRO A 334 -18.95 0.72 -9.66
C PRO A 334 -18.03 0.04 -8.67
N ASN A 335 -18.42 0.04 -7.38
CA ASN A 335 -17.80 -0.82 -6.39
C ASN A 335 -18.20 -2.27 -6.67
N GLN A 336 -17.21 -3.15 -6.71
CA GLN A 336 -17.38 -4.59 -6.91
C GLN A 336 -16.64 -5.35 -5.81
N ASP A 337 -17.10 -6.54 -5.52
CA ASP A 337 -16.46 -7.45 -4.59
C ASP A 337 -15.15 -7.98 -5.18
N SER A 338 -14.10 -8.07 -4.35
CA SER A 338 -12.89 -8.80 -4.73
C SER A 338 -13.15 -10.31 -4.61
N ASN A 339 -12.66 -11.08 -5.58
CA ASN A 339 -12.69 -12.53 -5.53
C ASN A 339 -11.37 -13.13 -4.98
N VAL A 340 -10.29 -12.36 -4.99
CA VAL A 340 -8.96 -12.82 -4.58
C VAL A 340 -8.61 -12.44 -3.15
N ILE A 341 -9.17 -11.35 -2.61
CA ILE A 341 -9.03 -10.98 -1.21
C ILE A 341 -10.34 -11.23 -0.47
N PHE A 342 -10.26 -12.08 0.51
CA PHE A 342 -11.37 -12.35 1.43
C PHE A 342 -10.83 -12.69 2.81
N SER A 343 -11.69 -12.58 3.77
CA SER A 343 -11.47 -12.98 5.16
C SER A 343 -12.69 -13.75 5.66
N SER A 344 -12.66 -14.22 6.89
CA SER A 344 -13.79 -14.80 7.59
C SER A 344 -14.02 -14.10 8.92
N HIS A 345 -15.28 -13.93 9.29
CA HIS A 345 -15.73 -13.43 10.56
C HIS A 345 -17.03 -14.14 10.92
N ASP A 346 -17.12 -14.75 12.11
CA ASP A 346 -18.27 -15.54 12.55
C ASP A 346 -18.72 -16.60 11.51
N ARG A 347 -17.75 -17.28 10.88
CA ARG A 347 -17.97 -18.28 9.82
C ARG A 347 -18.54 -17.70 8.51
N VAL A 348 -18.66 -16.38 8.38
CA VAL A 348 -19.13 -15.71 7.17
C VAL A 348 -17.94 -15.21 6.38
N ARG A 349 -17.91 -15.52 5.09
CA ARG A 349 -16.92 -14.95 4.17
C ARG A 349 -17.21 -13.47 3.96
N ILE A 350 -16.20 -12.65 4.16
CA ILE A 350 -16.26 -11.20 3.93
C ILE A 350 -15.26 -10.82 2.85
N VAL A 351 -15.66 -9.90 1.98
CA VAL A 351 -14.85 -9.43 0.85
C VAL A 351 -14.82 -7.90 0.79
N PRO A 352 -13.69 -7.29 0.43
CA PRO A 352 -13.64 -5.83 0.26
C PRO A 352 -14.33 -5.44 -1.06
N LYS A 353 -15.09 -4.36 -1.00
CA LYS A 353 -15.58 -3.69 -2.20
C LYS A 353 -14.56 -2.67 -2.68
N VAL A 354 -14.16 -2.78 -3.95
CA VAL A 354 -13.17 -1.90 -4.60
C VAL A 354 -13.80 -1.34 -5.87
N ARG A 355 -13.48 -0.09 -6.22
CA ARG A 355 -13.93 0.50 -7.48
C ARG A 355 -13.25 -0.17 -8.66
N ASN A 356 -14.07 -0.63 -9.60
CA ASN A 356 -13.59 -1.16 -10.86
C ASN A 356 -13.10 -0.01 -11.75
N HIS A 357 -11.88 -0.11 -12.25
CA HIS A 357 -11.27 0.91 -13.12
C HIS A 357 -11.55 0.70 -14.62
N TRP A 358 -12.26 -0.36 -14.99
CA TRP A 358 -12.75 -0.48 -16.36
C TRP A 358 -13.94 0.45 -16.59
N ILE A 359 -13.68 1.61 -17.18
CA ILE A 359 -14.69 2.65 -17.41
C ILE A 359 -15.57 2.24 -18.58
N LYS A 360 -16.82 1.88 -18.29
CA LYS A 360 -17.82 1.47 -19.28
C LYS A 360 -19.24 1.71 -18.77
N ILE A 361 -20.24 1.37 -19.56
CA ILE A 361 -21.62 1.28 -19.12
C ILE A 361 -21.85 -0.10 -18.50
N TYR A 362 -22.15 -0.13 -17.22
CA TYR A 362 -22.56 -1.33 -16.50
C TYR A 362 -24.10 -1.42 -16.55
N ARG A 363 -24.62 -2.57 -17.03
CA ARG A 363 -26.06 -2.86 -17.14
C ARG A 363 -26.49 -3.73 -15.99
#